data_3f83e0b90a582078e57eb317a043bc4c
#
_entry.id   3f83e0b90a582078e57eb317a043bc4c
#
_cell.length_a   1.000
_cell.length_b   1.000
_cell.length_c   1.000
_cell.angle_alpha   90.00
_cell.angle_beta   90.00
_cell.angle_gamma   90.00
#
_symmetry.space_group_name_H-M   'P 1'
#
loop_
_entity.id
_entity.type
_entity.pdbx_description
1 polymer ?
#
loop_
_entity_poly.entity_id
_entity_poly.type
_entity_poly.pdbx_seq_one_letter_code
_entity_poly.pdbx_strand_id
1 'polypeptide(L)'
;MSTNRRQFIGTTLALLAPLALSPTSAYAQEKVIKVGTLKLIHAITPHFYQQFAPPGYKIEVIPFESPTDGKNAVVTGTVDFGTFGFAAAMLGAAAGEPVVIFAPQCNGGMAVVAGAKSDIKSIKDLKGKKVAIWPGSTQEVVILERLKAEGMTIKDVQSIRLPFSDMAPALARGDVDAYVGAEPGPGISLANGVGKIVEYPYSTPIGSLNMVWATRQ
;
A
#
# COMPACT_ATOMS: atom_id res chain seq x y z
N MET A 1 -35.95 -70.21 65.02
CA MET A 1 -34.83 -70.91 64.41
C MET A 1 -33.91 -69.88 63.79
N SER A 2 -32.78 -69.80 64.27
CA SER A 2 -31.73 -68.82 64.34
C SER A 2 -31.21 -68.40 62.95
N THR A 3 -31.07 -67.14 62.78
CA THR A 3 -30.45 -66.48 61.67
C THR A 3 -29.18 -65.78 62.09
N ASN A 4 -28.09 -66.16 61.51
CA ASN A 4 -26.78 -65.54 61.80
C ASN A 4 -26.48 -64.44 60.79
N ARG A 5 -26.40 -63.23 61.31
CA ARG A 5 -25.83 -62.08 60.56
C ARG A 5 -24.31 -62.18 60.65
N ARG A 6 -23.63 -62.32 59.59
CA ARG A 6 -22.19 -62.01 59.47
C ARG A 6 -21.96 -60.87 58.53
N GLN A 7 -21.45 -59.83 59.10
CA GLN A 7 -21.01 -58.62 58.49
C GLN A 7 -19.92 -58.88 57.42
N PHE A 8 -20.10 -58.39 56.21
CA PHE A 8 -19.01 -58.22 55.28
C PHE A 8 -18.66 -56.73 55.23
N ILE A 9 -17.54 -56.40 55.85
CA ILE A 9 -16.89 -55.10 55.70
C ILE A 9 -16.09 -55.21 54.42
N GLY A 10 -16.65 -54.70 53.32
CA GLY A 10 -15.92 -54.52 52.07
C GLY A 10 -15.14 -53.21 52.12
N THR A 11 -13.83 -53.31 52.23
CA THR A 11 -12.91 -52.17 52.15
C THR A 11 -12.85 -51.72 50.69
N THR A 12 -13.53 -50.64 50.39
CA THR A 12 -13.42 -49.97 49.08
C THR A 12 -12.16 -49.16 49.05
N LEU A 13 -11.11 -49.69 48.47
CA LEU A 13 -9.87 -48.96 48.18
C LEU A 13 -10.17 -47.99 47.02
N ALA A 14 -10.41 -46.73 47.31
CA ALA A 14 -10.52 -45.68 46.32
C ALA A 14 -9.13 -45.43 45.72
N LEU A 15 -8.89 -45.90 44.52
CA LEU A 15 -7.77 -45.49 43.70
C LEU A 15 -7.97 -44.01 43.29
N LEU A 16 -7.36 -43.12 44.03
CA LEU A 16 -7.10 -41.75 43.59
C LEU A 16 -6.02 -41.82 42.52
N ALA A 17 -6.46 -41.98 41.26
CA ALA A 17 -5.60 -41.68 40.12
C ALA A 17 -5.28 -40.17 40.14
N PRO A 18 -4.01 -39.75 40.14
CA PRO A 18 -3.69 -38.34 39.93
C PRO A 18 -4.16 -37.99 38.51
N LEU A 19 -5.18 -37.14 38.42
CA LEU A 19 -5.44 -36.41 37.21
C LEU A 19 -4.16 -35.58 36.92
N ALA A 20 -3.31 -36.11 36.06
CA ALA A 20 -2.26 -35.34 35.42
C ALA A 20 -2.98 -34.23 34.64
N LEU A 21 -3.10 -33.07 35.27
CA LEU A 21 -3.36 -31.82 34.59
C LEU A 21 -2.18 -31.62 33.63
N SER A 22 -2.28 -32.22 32.43
CA SER A 22 -1.42 -31.83 31.32
C SER A 22 -1.62 -30.33 31.17
N PRO A 23 -0.57 -29.51 31.26
CA PRO A 23 -0.71 -28.13 30.87
C PRO A 23 -1.13 -28.14 29.41
N THR A 24 -2.42 -27.96 29.17
CA THR A 24 -2.87 -27.52 27.84
C THR A 24 -2.17 -26.19 27.65
N SER A 25 -1.03 -26.22 26.95
CA SER A 25 -0.46 -25.02 26.36
C SER A 25 -1.60 -24.45 25.53
N ALA A 26 -2.32 -23.52 26.11
CA ALA A 26 -3.21 -22.66 25.35
C ALA A 26 -2.28 -21.96 24.35
N TYR A 27 -2.18 -22.53 23.17
CA TYR A 27 -1.60 -21.82 22.03
C TYR A 27 -2.44 -20.56 21.90
N ALA A 28 -1.93 -19.46 22.46
CA ALA A 28 -2.55 -18.17 22.27
C ALA A 28 -2.68 -17.99 20.77
N GLN A 29 -3.91 -17.88 20.29
CA GLN A 29 -4.19 -17.71 18.87
C GLN A 29 -3.40 -16.50 18.40
N GLU A 30 -2.52 -16.73 17.42
CA GLU A 30 -1.66 -15.69 16.86
C GLU A 30 -2.54 -14.56 16.29
N LYS A 31 -2.32 -13.34 16.74
CA LYS A 31 -3.06 -12.17 16.24
C LYS A 31 -2.47 -11.77 14.90
N VAL A 32 -3.23 -11.92 13.83
CA VAL A 32 -2.83 -11.48 12.50
C VAL A 32 -3.10 -9.99 12.37
N ILE A 33 -2.07 -9.23 12.00
CA ILE A 33 -2.17 -7.82 11.61
C ILE A 33 -2.00 -7.77 10.09
N LYS A 34 -3.02 -7.32 9.39
CA LYS A 34 -3.04 -7.18 7.93
C LYS A 34 -2.56 -5.81 7.52
N VAL A 35 -1.48 -5.76 6.75
CA VAL A 35 -0.84 -4.52 6.29
C VAL A 35 -0.97 -4.41 4.78
N GLY A 36 -1.70 -3.38 4.33
CA GLY A 36 -1.82 -3.05 2.91
C GLY A 36 -0.58 -2.32 2.38
N THR A 37 -0.11 -2.69 1.20
CA THR A 37 1.03 -2.01 0.55
C THR A 37 0.86 -1.90 -0.95
N LEU A 38 1.42 -0.86 -1.57
CA LEU A 38 1.50 -0.77 -3.02
C LEU A 38 2.69 -1.59 -3.55
N LYS A 39 2.57 -2.10 -4.76
CA LYS A 39 3.67 -2.77 -5.49
C LYS A 39 4.69 -1.76 -6.02
N LEU A 40 5.24 -0.93 -5.13
CA LEU A 40 6.21 0.11 -5.41
C LEU A 40 7.39 -0.01 -4.44
N ILE A 41 8.57 0.45 -4.85
CA ILE A 41 9.80 0.30 -4.05
C ILE A 41 9.71 1.00 -2.69
N HIS A 42 9.06 2.16 -2.63
CA HIS A 42 8.91 2.92 -1.38
C HIS A 42 7.77 2.39 -0.48
N ALA A 43 7.08 1.33 -0.88
CA ALA A 43 6.11 0.61 -0.06
C ALA A 43 6.62 -0.78 0.39
N ILE A 44 7.93 -1.02 0.32
CA ILE A 44 8.53 -2.34 0.62
C ILE A 44 8.65 -2.62 2.13
N THR A 45 8.65 -1.59 2.98
CA THR A 45 8.93 -1.72 4.42
C THR A 45 8.05 -2.72 5.16
N PRO A 46 6.74 -2.89 4.86
CA PRO A 46 5.88 -3.87 5.53
C PRO A 46 6.40 -5.31 5.45
N HIS A 47 7.12 -5.66 4.38
CA HIS A 47 7.67 -6.99 4.18
C HIS A 47 8.76 -7.36 5.22
N PHE A 48 9.27 -6.38 5.95
CA PHE A 48 10.27 -6.57 7.00
C PHE A 48 9.69 -6.47 8.42
N TYR A 49 8.39 -6.15 8.58
CA TYR A 49 7.80 -5.88 9.90
C TYR A 49 7.69 -7.12 10.78
N GLN A 50 7.60 -8.33 10.19
CA GLN A 50 7.50 -9.56 10.97
C GLN A 50 8.67 -9.74 11.95
N GLN A 51 9.88 -9.32 11.58
CA GLN A 51 11.06 -9.44 12.44
C GLN A 51 11.01 -8.54 13.70
N PHE A 52 10.12 -7.55 13.71
CA PHE A 52 9.91 -6.62 14.82
C PHE A 52 8.56 -6.84 15.52
N ALA A 53 7.75 -7.79 15.06
CA ALA A 53 6.45 -8.07 15.66
C ALA A 53 6.64 -8.66 17.08
N PRO A 54 5.85 -8.21 18.06
CA PRO A 54 5.86 -8.82 19.39
C PRO A 54 5.47 -10.30 19.33
N PRO A 55 5.88 -11.12 20.31
CA PRO A 55 5.42 -12.51 20.40
C PRO A 55 3.89 -12.61 20.35
N GLY A 56 3.37 -13.57 19.61
CA GLY A 56 1.92 -13.78 19.44
C GLY A 56 1.29 -12.89 18.36
N TYR A 57 2.08 -12.12 17.57
CA TYR A 57 1.60 -11.37 16.43
C TYR A 57 2.21 -11.88 15.13
N LYS A 58 1.38 -11.95 14.10
CA LYS A 58 1.78 -12.24 12.71
C LYS A 58 1.45 -11.07 11.82
N ILE A 59 2.40 -10.67 10.99
CA ILE A 59 2.19 -9.63 9.98
C ILE A 59 1.86 -10.32 8.64
N GLU A 60 0.70 -9.99 8.09
CA GLU A 60 0.27 -10.41 6.76
C GLU A 60 0.28 -9.21 5.83
N VAL A 61 1.14 -9.23 4.82
CA VAL A 61 1.27 -8.13 3.85
C VAL A 61 0.39 -8.41 2.64
N ILE A 62 -0.51 -7.47 2.33
CA ILE A 62 -1.46 -7.56 1.22
C ILE A 62 -1.11 -6.48 0.19
N PRO A 63 -0.56 -6.87 -0.98
CA PRO A 63 -0.16 -5.91 -2.01
C PRO A 63 -1.35 -5.46 -2.86
N PHE A 64 -1.37 -4.18 -3.24
CA PHE A 64 -2.35 -3.55 -4.13
C PHE A 64 -1.68 -2.93 -5.34
N GLU A 65 -2.43 -2.85 -6.46
CA GLU A 65 -1.94 -2.26 -7.72
C GLU A 65 -2.13 -0.73 -7.75
N SER A 66 -3.10 -0.20 -7.01
CA SER A 66 -3.41 1.22 -7.04
C SER A 66 -3.58 1.85 -5.66
N PRO A 67 -3.32 3.16 -5.53
CA PRO A 67 -3.59 3.89 -4.29
C PRO A 67 -5.06 3.83 -3.85
N THR A 68 -5.99 3.80 -4.81
CA THR A 68 -7.43 3.70 -4.56
C THR A 68 -7.80 2.35 -3.94
N ASP A 69 -7.21 1.25 -4.45
CA ASP A 69 -7.45 -0.09 -3.89
C ASP A 69 -6.91 -0.19 -2.46
N GLY A 70 -5.71 0.34 -2.22
CA GLY A 70 -5.11 0.40 -0.88
C GLY A 70 -5.98 1.19 0.10
N LYS A 71 -6.46 2.38 -0.30
CA LYS A 71 -7.38 3.20 0.48
C LYS A 71 -8.70 2.43 0.76
N ASN A 72 -9.29 1.82 -0.26
CA ASN A 72 -10.53 1.07 -0.12
C ASN A 72 -10.37 -0.13 0.83
N ALA A 73 -9.25 -0.84 0.78
CA ALA A 73 -8.98 -1.96 1.67
C ALA A 73 -8.90 -1.51 3.15
N VAL A 74 -8.37 -0.33 3.43
CA VAL A 74 -8.38 0.28 4.77
C VAL A 74 -9.81 0.64 5.17
N VAL A 75 -10.54 1.36 4.32
CA VAL A 75 -11.92 1.82 4.59
C VAL A 75 -12.87 0.66 4.87
N THR A 76 -12.75 -0.44 4.13
CA THR A 76 -13.57 -1.65 4.30
C THR A 76 -13.12 -2.55 5.44
N GLY A 77 -11.95 -2.31 6.04
CA GLY A 77 -11.36 -3.18 7.06
C GLY A 77 -10.79 -4.49 6.51
N THR A 78 -10.55 -4.57 5.20
CA THR A 78 -9.83 -5.69 4.58
C THR A 78 -8.40 -5.78 5.09
N VAL A 79 -7.79 -4.63 5.40
CA VAL A 79 -6.53 -4.49 6.10
C VAL A 79 -6.70 -3.61 7.35
N ASP A 80 -5.87 -3.82 8.37
CA ASP A 80 -5.89 -3.03 9.60
C ASP A 80 -5.31 -1.64 9.37
N PHE A 81 -4.24 -1.55 8.59
CA PHE A 81 -3.66 -0.29 8.12
C PHE A 81 -2.93 -0.52 6.80
N GLY A 82 -2.65 0.56 6.10
CA GLY A 82 -2.00 0.47 4.80
C GLY A 82 -1.16 1.69 4.47
N THR A 83 -0.25 1.50 3.52
CA THR A 83 0.51 2.57 2.90
C THR A 83 0.09 2.76 1.45
N PHE A 84 -0.28 3.98 1.11
CA PHE A 84 -0.72 4.38 -0.22
C PHE A 84 -0.54 5.88 -0.43
N GLY A 85 -0.82 6.33 -1.65
CA GLY A 85 -0.63 7.73 -2.04
C GLY A 85 -1.40 8.72 -1.15
N PHE A 86 -0.74 9.79 -0.73
CA PHE A 86 -1.31 10.85 0.10
C PHE A 86 -2.63 11.40 -0.47
N ALA A 87 -2.69 11.62 -1.79
CA ALA A 87 -3.90 12.14 -2.43
C ALA A 87 -5.11 11.20 -2.28
N ALA A 88 -4.91 9.88 -2.38
CA ALA A 88 -6.00 8.92 -2.21
C ALA A 88 -6.59 8.99 -0.79
N ALA A 89 -5.74 9.14 0.24
CA ALA A 89 -6.19 9.34 1.62
C ALA A 89 -6.99 10.63 1.78
N MET A 90 -6.47 11.75 1.24
CA MET A 90 -7.14 13.06 1.33
C MET A 90 -8.47 13.09 0.58
N LEU A 91 -8.54 12.49 -0.61
CA LEU A 91 -9.80 12.37 -1.37
C LEU A 91 -10.82 11.52 -0.63
N GLY A 92 -10.40 10.41 -0.02
CA GLY A 92 -11.28 9.59 0.81
C GLY A 92 -11.82 10.37 2.02
N ALA A 93 -10.96 11.05 2.75
CA ALA A 93 -11.36 11.88 3.89
C ALA A 93 -12.32 13.01 3.48
N ALA A 94 -12.05 13.67 2.35
CA ALA A 94 -12.93 14.72 1.81
C ALA A 94 -14.30 14.18 1.36
N ALA A 95 -14.36 12.91 0.96
CA ALA A 95 -15.61 12.21 0.64
C ALA A 95 -16.36 11.68 1.89
N GLY A 96 -15.82 11.90 3.10
CA GLY A 96 -16.43 11.41 4.35
C GLY A 96 -16.14 9.94 4.65
N GLU A 97 -15.19 9.33 3.96
CA GLU A 97 -14.77 7.95 4.26
C GLU A 97 -13.98 7.91 5.59
N PRO A 98 -14.09 6.83 6.38
CA PRO A 98 -13.46 6.72 7.69
C PRO A 98 -11.95 6.40 7.58
N VAL A 99 -11.20 7.20 6.85
CA VAL A 99 -9.75 7.07 6.68
C VAL A 99 -9.01 8.11 7.52
N VAL A 100 -8.03 7.64 8.30
CA VAL A 100 -7.20 8.49 9.17
C VAL A 100 -5.73 8.27 8.82
N ILE A 101 -5.04 9.35 8.45
CA ILE A 101 -3.60 9.37 8.27
C ILE A 101 -2.96 9.49 9.66
N PHE A 102 -2.05 8.57 10.02
CA PHE A 102 -1.36 8.60 11.30
C PHE A 102 0.16 8.82 11.19
N ALA A 103 0.74 8.63 10.00
CA ALA A 103 2.16 8.91 9.77
C ALA A 103 2.48 9.17 8.29
N PRO A 104 3.53 9.96 7.98
CA PRO A 104 4.12 9.99 6.65
C PRO A 104 4.86 8.67 6.39
N GLN A 105 4.88 8.22 5.14
CA GLN A 105 5.64 7.04 4.70
C GLN A 105 6.92 7.43 3.98
N CYS A 106 6.82 8.24 2.95
CA CYS A 106 7.98 8.70 2.17
C CYS A 106 7.73 10.03 1.49
N ASN A 107 8.85 10.71 1.24
CA ASN A 107 8.92 11.88 0.38
C ASN A 107 9.63 11.53 -0.93
N GLY A 108 9.28 12.22 -2.02
CA GLY A 108 9.91 12.04 -3.32
C GLY A 108 9.49 10.75 -4.03
N GLY A 109 10.35 10.25 -4.91
CA GLY A 109 10.10 9.06 -5.72
C GLY A 109 9.06 9.27 -6.83
N MET A 110 8.72 10.52 -7.18
CA MET A 110 7.82 10.86 -8.30
C MET A 110 8.63 11.59 -9.39
N ALA A 111 8.33 11.29 -10.65
CA ALA A 111 8.93 11.99 -11.77
C ALA A 111 7.97 12.10 -12.95
N VAL A 112 8.14 13.17 -13.72
CA VAL A 112 7.65 13.28 -15.08
C VAL A 112 8.75 12.76 -16.02
N VAL A 113 8.45 11.69 -16.74
CA VAL A 113 9.40 11.01 -17.62
C VAL A 113 8.88 11.08 -19.04
N ALA A 114 9.72 11.49 -19.98
CA ALA A 114 9.41 11.48 -21.40
C ALA A 114 10.33 10.52 -22.16
N GLY A 115 9.95 10.14 -23.38
CA GLY A 115 10.78 9.32 -24.25
C GLY A 115 12.16 9.93 -24.43
N ALA A 116 13.23 9.13 -24.36
CA ALA A 116 14.62 9.60 -24.37
C ALA A 116 14.94 10.47 -25.61
N LYS A 117 14.35 10.11 -26.75
CA LYS A 117 14.55 10.80 -28.03
C LYS A 117 13.50 11.86 -28.36
N SER A 118 12.53 12.09 -27.43
CA SER A 118 11.47 13.07 -27.63
C SER A 118 12.00 14.50 -27.52
N ASP A 119 11.27 15.45 -28.08
CA ASP A 119 11.50 16.89 -27.97
C ASP A 119 10.98 17.48 -26.64
N ILE A 120 10.31 16.69 -25.81
CA ILE A 120 9.76 17.11 -24.52
C ILE A 120 10.90 17.42 -23.54
N LYS A 121 10.99 18.68 -23.09
CA LYS A 121 12.03 19.18 -22.17
C LYS A 121 11.44 19.85 -20.92
N SER A 122 10.15 20.17 -20.96
CA SER A 122 9.45 20.87 -19.89
C SER A 122 8.00 20.40 -19.80
N ILE A 123 7.29 20.84 -18.75
CA ILE A 123 5.84 20.55 -18.60
C ILE A 123 5.02 21.16 -19.75
N LYS A 124 5.42 22.32 -20.27
CA LYS A 124 4.76 22.96 -21.44
C LYS A 124 4.75 22.09 -22.68
N ASP A 125 5.80 21.31 -22.88
CA ASP A 125 5.96 20.44 -24.06
C ASP A 125 5.04 19.22 -24.03
N LEU A 126 4.35 18.98 -22.88
CA LEU A 126 3.34 17.93 -22.77
C LEU A 126 2.04 18.27 -23.52
N LYS A 127 1.86 19.52 -23.96
CA LYS A 127 0.65 19.92 -24.70
C LYS A 127 0.43 19.06 -25.94
N GLY A 128 -0.77 18.44 -26.00
CA GLY A 128 -1.15 17.52 -27.10
C GLY A 128 -0.49 16.14 -27.04
N LYS A 129 0.41 15.87 -26.12
CA LYS A 129 1.10 14.59 -25.99
C LYS A 129 0.27 13.56 -25.22
N LYS A 130 0.51 12.29 -25.48
CA LYS A 130 -0.06 11.16 -24.72
C LYS A 130 0.71 11.00 -23.41
N VAL A 131 0.06 11.30 -22.30
CA VAL A 131 0.69 11.26 -20.97
C VAL A 131 0.00 10.21 -20.10
N ALA A 132 0.74 9.18 -19.68
CA ALA A 132 0.21 8.20 -18.77
C ALA A 132 0.13 8.76 -17.34
N ILE A 133 -1.05 8.66 -16.75
CA ILE A 133 -1.37 9.15 -15.40
C ILE A 133 -2.30 8.14 -14.73
N TRP A 134 -2.15 7.95 -13.41
CA TRP A 134 -3.10 7.16 -12.63
C TRP A 134 -4.06 8.09 -11.88
N PRO A 135 -5.37 8.11 -12.21
CA PRO A 135 -6.36 8.96 -11.55
C PRO A 135 -6.49 8.66 -10.05
N GLY A 136 -6.65 9.71 -9.24
CA GLY A 136 -6.74 9.62 -7.78
C GLY A 136 -5.40 9.38 -7.06
N SER A 137 -4.28 9.44 -7.79
CA SER A 137 -2.94 9.31 -7.22
C SER A 137 -2.34 10.67 -6.85
N THR A 138 -1.31 10.65 -5.98
CA THR A 138 -0.51 11.85 -5.69
C THR A 138 0.15 12.39 -6.95
N GLN A 139 0.59 11.50 -7.86
CA GLN A 139 1.17 11.84 -9.15
C GLN A 139 0.21 12.65 -10.04
N GLU A 140 -1.08 12.28 -10.04
CA GLU A 140 -2.08 13.09 -10.75
C GLU A 140 -2.20 14.48 -10.15
N VAL A 141 -2.31 14.59 -8.83
CA VAL A 141 -2.49 15.89 -8.18
C VAL A 141 -1.29 16.80 -8.46
N VAL A 142 -0.06 16.29 -8.36
CA VAL A 142 1.12 17.11 -8.62
C VAL A 142 1.23 17.54 -10.08
N ILE A 143 0.86 16.67 -11.05
CA ILE A 143 0.90 17.08 -12.47
C ILE A 143 -0.20 18.09 -12.81
N LEU A 144 -1.38 17.99 -12.20
CA LEU A 144 -2.43 18.99 -12.35
C LEU A 144 -1.97 20.37 -11.89
N GLU A 145 -1.31 20.45 -10.72
CA GLU A 145 -0.74 21.70 -10.20
C GLU A 145 0.40 22.23 -11.09
N ARG A 146 1.24 21.35 -11.64
CA ARG A 146 2.31 21.75 -12.56
C ARG A 146 1.77 22.25 -13.89
N LEU A 147 0.77 21.58 -14.45
CA LEU A 147 0.09 22.05 -15.68
C LEU A 147 -0.54 23.43 -15.44
N LYS A 148 -1.23 23.60 -14.32
CA LYS A 148 -1.84 24.87 -13.95
C LYS A 148 -0.80 26.01 -13.81
N ALA A 149 0.37 25.73 -13.22
CA ALA A 149 1.45 26.69 -13.11
C ALA A 149 1.98 27.16 -14.48
N GLU A 150 1.85 26.30 -15.52
CA GLU A 150 2.20 26.61 -16.89
C GLU A 150 1.01 27.16 -17.72
N GLY A 151 -0.11 27.51 -17.07
CA GLY A 151 -1.32 27.99 -17.74
C GLY A 151 -2.08 26.93 -18.54
N MET A 152 -1.86 25.65 -18.20
CA MET A 152 -2.45 24.50 -18.85
C MET A 152 -3.43 23.76 -17.91
N THR A 153 -4.21 22.88 -18.50
CA THR A 153 -5.12 21.97 -17.79
C THR A 153 -4.91 20.54 -18.25
N ILE A 154 -5.53 19.57 -17.59
CA ILE A 154 -5.49 18.17 -18.04
C ILE A 154 -6.07 17.98 -19.45
N LYS A 155 -6.93 18.88 -19.93
CA LYS A 155 -7.49 18.85 -21.29
C LYS A 155 -6.49 19.23 -22.37
N ASP A 156 -5.37 19.84 -21.99
CA ASP A 156 -4.29 20.21 -22.91
C ASP A 156 -3.36 19.02 -23.21
N VAL A 157 -3.49 17.89 -22.48
CA VAL A 157 -2.77 16.64 -22.71
C VAL A 157 -3.74 15.51 -23.05
N GLN A 158 -3.27 14.48 -23.74
CA GLN A 158 -4.02 13.24 -23.95
C GLN A 158 -3.72 12.32 -22.77
N SER A 159 -4.52 12.42 -21.70
CA SER A 159 -4.34 11.60 -20.50
C SER A 159 -4.71 10.14 -20.76
N ILE A 160 -3.75 9.25 -20.54
CA ILE A 160 -3.91 7.78 -20.69
C ILE A 160 -3.84 7.16 -19.29
N ARG A 161 -4.89 6.45 -18.89
CA ARG A 161 -4.91 5.75 -17.62
C ARG A 161 -4.09 4.46 -17.70
N LEU A 162 -2.97 4.38 -16.98
CA LEU A 162 -2.13 3.18 -16.89
C LEU A 162 -1.70 2.95 -15.42
N PRO A 163 -1.64 1.68 -14.97
CA PRO A 163 -0.98 1.33 -13.72
C PRO A 163 0.50 1.75 -13.74
N PHE A 164 1.07 2.03 -12.58
CA PHE A 164 2.49 2.45 -12.50
C PHE A 164 3.45 1.42 -13.07
N SER A 165 3.15 0.11 -12.89
CA SER A 165 3.91 -1.00 -13.47
C SER A 165 4.00 -0.97 -14.99
N ASP A 166 2.99 -0.43 -15.65
CA ASP A 166 2.85 -0.45 -17.11
C ASP A 166 3.39 0.81 -17.78
N MET A 167 3.66 1.88 -17.01
CA MET A 167 4.06 3.17 -17.57
C MET A 167 5.42 3.13 -18.28
N ALA A 168 6.46 2.58 -17.65
CA ALA A 168 7.78 2.46 -18.26
C ALA A 168 7.78 1.52 -19.48
N PRO A 169 7.14 0.34 -19.47
CA PRO A 169 6.94 -0.48 -20.67
C PRO A 169 6.18 0.23 -21.79
N ALA A 170 5.11 0.97 -21.48
CA ALA A 170 4.34 1.72 -22.47
C ALA A 170 5.18 2.83 -23.13
N LEU A 171 5.99 3.54 -22.34
CA LEU A 171 6.94 4.52 -22.87
C LEU A 171 7.97 3.87 -23.81
N ALA A 172 8.51 2.71 -23.42
CA ALA A 172 9.49 1.98 -24.23
C ALA A 172 8.93 1.53 -25.58
N ARG A 173 7.64 1.17 -25.64
CA ARG A 173 6.94 0.79 -26.89
C ARG A 173 6.48 1.99 -27.72
N GLY A 174 6.49 3.21 -27.14
CA GLY A 174 5.96 4.41 -27.80
C GLY A 174 4.42 4.51 -27.74
N ASP A 175 3.76 3.75 -26.89
CA ASP A 175 2.31 3.83 -26.67
C ASP A 175 1.91 5.17 -26.03
N VAL A 176 2.82 5.74 -25.23
CA VAL A 176 2.74 7.06 -24.63
C VAL A 176 4.01 7.86 -24.87
N ASP A 177 3.89 9.21 -24.92
CA ASP A 177 5.01 10.13 -25.13
C ASP A 177 5.73 10.44 -23.81
N ALA A 178 4.98 10.42 -22.72
CA ALA A 178 5.45 10.68 -21.36
C ALA A 178 4.57 9.97 -20.32
N TYR A 179 5.04 9.95 -19.08
CA TYR A 179 4.22 9.53 -17.94
C TYR A 179 4.59 10.29 -16.67
N VAL A 180 3.66 10.33 -15.72
CA VAL A 180 3.88 10.83 -14.38
C VAL A 180 3.78 9.65 -13.42
N GLY A 181 4.92 9.16 -12.99
CA GLY A 181 5.03 7.89 -12.28
C GLY A 181 5.80 7.96 -10.98
N ALA A 182 5.86 6.81 -10.34
CA ALA A 182 6.60 6.59 -9.13
C ALA A 182 7.71 5.55 -9.36
N GLU A 183 8.74 5.60 -8.52
CA GLU A 183 9.80 4.58 -8.55
C GLU A 183 9.22 3.18 -8.30
N PRO A 184 9.73 2.15 -9.03
CA PRO A 184 10.98 2.12 -9.80
C PRO A 184 10.84 2.50 -11.30
N GLY A 185 9.65 2.89 -11.77
CA GLY A 185 9.42 3.19 -13.20
C GLY A 185 10.38 4.20 -13.81
N PRO A 186 10.58 5.39 -13.22
CA PRO A 186 11.56 6.37 -13.68
C PRO A 186 12.97 5.79 -13.79
N GLY A 187 13.46 5.13 -12.74
CA GLY A 187 14.79 4.49 -12.72
C GLY A 187 14.94 3.43 -13.81
N ILE A 188 13.91 2.60 -14.04
CA ILE A 188 13.91 1.59 -15.11
C ILE A 188 13.99 2.27 -16.49
N SER A 189 13.23 3.35 -16.72
CA SER A 189 13.25 4.07 -18.01
C SER A 189 14.61 4.69 -18.30
N LEU A 190 15.27 5.25 -17.27
CA LEU A 190 16.62 5.81 -17.38
C LEU A 190 17.66 4.72 -17.64
N ALA A 191 17.66 3.66 -16.83
CA ALA A 191 18.63 2.56 -16.92
C ALA A 191 18.60 1.86 -18.29
N ASN A 192 17.42 1.74 -18.88
CA ASN A 192 17.22 1.13 -20.19
C ASN A 192 17.41 2.13 -21.36
N GLY A 193 17.72 3.40 -21.08
CA GLY A 193 17.90 4.43 -22.10
C GLY A 193 16.64 4.77 -22.91
N VAL A 194 15.45 4.38 -22.41
CA VAL A 194 14.17 4.61 -23.11
C VAL A 194 13.47 5.88 -22.65
N GLY A 195 13.84 6.42 -21.49
CA GLY A 195 13.26 7.64 -20.93
C GLY A 195 14.31 8.64 -20.46
N LYS A 196 13.87 9.88 -20.29
CA LYS A 196 14.60 10.96 -19.62
C LYS A 196 13.69 11.66 -18.62
N ILE A 197 14.26 12.15 -17.52
CA ILE A 197 13.52 12.99 -16.56
C ILE A 197 13.25 14.34 -17.20
N VAL A 198 11.99 14.75 -17.19
CA VAL A 198 11.56 16.10 -17.56
C VAL A 198 11.57 16.98 -16.31
N GLU A 199 10.98 16.48 -15.22
CA GLU A 199 10.89 17.21 -13.97
C GLU A 199 10.64 16.25 -12.78
N TYR A 200 11.17 16.62 -11.61
CA TYR A 200 10.69 16.11 -10.32
C TYR A 200 9.67 17.11 -9.79
N PRO A 201 8.36 16.79 -9.78
CA PRO A 201 7.29 17.77 -9.62
C PRO A 201 7.04 18.16 -8.15
N TYR A 202 8.09 18.54 -7.41
CA TYR A 202 8.02 18.86 -5.98
C TYR A 202 7.83 20.33 -5.68
N SER A 203 7.89 21.19 -6.70
CA SER A 203 7.67 22.65 -6.62
C SER A 203 6.17 23.02 -6.65
N THR A 204 5.34 22.26 -5.90
CA THR A 204 3.90 22.49 -5.77
C THR A 204 3.53 22.69 -4.29
N PRO A 205 2.35 23.23 -3.97
CA PRO A 205 1.88 23.31 -2.58
C PRO A 205 1.84 21.96 -1.85
N ILE A 206 1.78 20.83 -2.57
CA ILE A 206 1.83 19.48 -2.00
C ILE A 206 3.25 19.11 -1.59
N GLY A 207 4.26 19.75 -2.21
CA GLY A 207 5.67 19.44 -1.99
C GLY A 207 6.02 18.02 -2.42
N SER A 208 6.89 17.37 -1.64
CA SER A 208 7.42 16.04 -1.96
C SER A 208 6.72 14.88 -1.25
N LEU A 209 5.71 15.12 -0.41
CA LEU A 209 4.99 14.04 0.29
C LEU A 209 4.27 13.16 -0.72
N ASN A 210 4.68 11.91 -0.80
CA ASN A 210 4.16 10.96 -1.77
C ASN A 210 3.19 9.96 -1.14
N MET A 211 3.62 9.27 -0.08
CA MET A 211 2.83 8.23 0.56
C MET A 211 2.68 8.46 2.06
N VAL A 212 1.60 7.92 2.59
CA VAL A 212 1.24 7.99 4.01
C VAL A 212 0.85 6.61 4.53
N TRP A 213 0.93 6.47 5.84
CA TRP A 213 0.31 5.40 6.60
C TRP A 213 -1.09 5.83 7.02
N ALA A 214 -2.06 5.00 6.76
CA ALA A 214 -3.44 5.27 7.13
C ALA A 214 -4.12 4.03 7.71
N THR A 215 -5.12 4.28 8.54
CA THR A 215 -6.01 3.28 9.12
C THR A 215 -7.46 3.74 9.02
N ARG A 216 -8.38 2.86 9.40
CA ARG A 216 -9.79 3.22 9.55
C ARG A 216 -10.00 3.85 10.94
N GLN A 217 -10.86 4.87 11.00
CA GLN A 217 -11.34 5.48 12.24
C GLN A 217 -12.17 4.50 13.05
#